data_34e73ac778dbc04118ce5d9bf0317903
#
_entry.id   34e73ac778dbc04118ce5d9bf0317903
#
_cell.length_a   1.000
_cell.length_b   1.000
_cell.length_c   1.000
_cell.angle_alpha   90.00
_cell.angle_beta   90.00
_cell.angle_gamma   90.00
#
_symmetry.space_group_name_H-M   'P 1'
#
loop_
_entity.id
_entity.type
_entity.pdbx_description
1 polymer ?
#
loop_
_entity_poly.entity_id
_entity_poly.type
_entity_poly.pdbx_seq_one_letter_code
_entity_poly.pdbx_strand_id
1 'polypeptide(L)'
;MRKKNTLLQLFLNMLYISAFTFGGGFVIITLMKRKFCDEMGWLEEKEMLDITALAQSSPGAIAVNAAILVGWKLAGAAGMAVAVTGTIIPPIAILSAISYIYEAFASNVYVGYVLKGMQTGVVAVLFDVVYTMGAGVVKAKSWLNYGLMAAAFLATAVWKINVVYIILAAVAVGILSRGYAKWREGKP
;
A
#
# COMPACT_ATOMS: atom_id res chain seq x y z
N MET A 1 -15.71 -0.35 30.47
CA MET A 1 -16.89 -0.65 29.65
C MET A 1 -16.54 -0.59 28.17
N ARG A 2 -17.01 -1.54 27.36
CA ARG A 2 -17.19 -1.54 25.89
C ARG A 2 -16.07 -1.99 24.97
N LYS A 3 -15.29 -3.02 25.28
CA LYS A 3 -14.45 -3.69 24.25
C LYS A 3 -15.27 -4.33 23.10
N LYS A 4 -16.48 -4.87 23.36
CA LYS A 4 -17.31 -5.53 22.33
C LYS A 4 -17.86 -4.55 21.28
N ASN A 5 -18.30 -3.38 21.69
CA ASN A 5 -18.85 -2.39 20.74
C ASN A 5 -17.73 -1.79 19.85
N THR A 6 -16.52 -1.64 20.39
CA THR A 6 -15.37 -1.13 19.63
C THR A 6 -14.94 -2.10 18.54
N LEU A 7 -14.88 -3.40 18.81
CA LEU A 7 -14.51 -4.41 17.81
C LEU A 7 -15.52 -4.50 16.68
N LEU A 8 -16.83 -4.47 17.01
CA LEU A 8 -17.89 -4.49 15.99
C LEU A 8 -17.85 -3.23 15.12
N GLN A 9 -17.67 -2.06 15.75
CA GLN A 9 -17.55 -0.80 15.02
C GLN A 9 -16.28 -0.77 14.15
N LEU A 10 -15.15 -1.28 14.65
CA LEU A 10 -13.93 -1.43 13.89
C LEU A 10 -14.14 -2.32 12.66
N PHE A 11 -14.77 -3.48 12.85
CA PHE A 11 -15.10 -4.40 11.77
C PHE A 11 -15.96 -3.74 10.69
N LEU A 12 -17.09 -3.14 11.08
CA LEU A 12 -18.02 -2.51 10.15
C LEU A 12 -17.39 -1.33 9.41
N ASN A 13 -16.59 -0.52 10.08
CA ASN A 13 -15.88 0.60 9.44
C ASN A 13 -14.82 0.12 8.46
N MET A 14 -14.03 -0.91 8.82
CA MET A 14 -13.04 -1.48 7.91
C MET A 14 -13.70 -2.13 6.69
N LEU A 15 -14.80 -2.85 6.90
CA LEU A 15 -15.60 -3.44 5.83
C LEU A 15 -16.14 -2.36 4.89
N TYR A 16 -16.74 -1.29 5.45
CA TYR A 16 -17.25 -0.18 4.66
C TYR A 16 -16.14 0.52 3.87
N ILE A 17 -15.04 0.88 4.54
CA ILE A 17 -13.89 1.54 3.90
C ILE A 17 -13.36 0.66 2.77
N SER A 18 -13.16 -0.63 3.00
CA SER A 18 -12.64 -1.55 1.99
C SER A 18 -13.60 -1.74 0.81
N ALA A 19 -14.90 -1.84 1.06
CA ALA A 19 -15.91 -2.02 0.01
C ALA A 19 -16.02 -0.81 -0.94
N PHE A 20 -15.85 0.40 -0.41
CA PHE A 20 -16.04 1.64 -1.16
C PHE A 20 -14.74 2.36 -1.53
N THR A 21 -13.58 1.71 -1.31
CA THR A 21 -12.29 2.27 -1.72
C THR A 21 -11.96 1.87 -3.16
N PHE A 22 -11.92 2.86 -4.04
CA PHE A 22 -11.41 2.73 -5.39
C PHE A 22 -10.15 3.60 -5.54
N GLY A 23 -9.08 3.07 -6.14
CA GLY A 23 -7.86 3.86 -6.41
C GLY A 23 -6.62 3.47 -5.61
N GLY A 24 -6.64 2.34 -4.90
CA GLY A 24 -5.43 1.74 -4.31
C GLY A 24 -5.16 2.09 -2.85
N GLY A 25 -3.99 1.63 -2.36
CA GLY A 25 -3.65 1.63 -0.94
C GLY A 25 -3.56 3.00 -0.28
N PHE A 26 -3.25 4.06 -1.03
CA PHE A 26 -3.21 5.43 -0.48
C PHE A 26 -4.59 5.97 -0.19
N VAL A 27 -5.57 5.67 -1.05
CA VAL A 27 -6.95 6.13 -0.86
C VAL A 27 -7.55 5.51 0.38
N ILE A 28 -7.31 4.21 0.62
CA ILE A 28 -7.83 3.53 1.81
C ILE A 28 -7.24 4.10 3.10
N ILE A 29 -5.95 4.47 3.11
CA ILE A 29 -5.32 5.15 4.26
C ILE A 29 -5.96 6.50 4.53
N THR A 30 -6.23 7.29 3.49
CA THR A 30 -6.91 8.58 3.62
C THR A 30 -8.31 8.42 4.21
N LEU A 31 -9.05 7.41 3.77
CA LEU A 31 -10.37 7.09 4.34
C LEU A 31 -10.29 6.58 5.78
N MET A 32 -9.25 5.78 6.12
CA MET A 32 -9.00 5.37 7.50
C MET A 32 -8.67 6.57 8.40
N LYS A 33 -7.82 7.51 7.93
CA LYS A 33 -7.52 8.75 8.65
C LYS A 33 -8.81 9.52 8.92
N ARG A 34 -9.57 9.80 7.88
CA ARG A 34 -10.85 10.51 8.02
C ARG A 34 -11.77 9.81 9.02
N LYS A 35 -11.91 8.49 8.95
CA LYS A 35 -12.82 7.74 9.80
C LYS A 35 -12.35 7.65 11.24
N PHE A 36 -11.10 7.25 11.47
CA PHE A 36 -10.60 6.94 12.82
C PHE A 36 -9.99 8.14 13.53
N CYS A 37 -9.46 9.14 12.82
CA CYS A 37 -8.97 10.36 13.43
C CYS A 37 -10.05 11.44 13.47
N ASP A 38 -10.57 11.85 12.29
CA ASP A 38 -11.38 13.05 12.18
C ASP A 38 -12.83 12.82 12.68
N GLU A 39 -13.47 11.68 12.34
CA GLU A 39 -14.86 11.40 12.70
C GLU A 39 -15.00 10.72 14.07
N MET A 40 -14.16 9.75 14.40
CA MET A 40 -14.29 8.94 15.62
C MET A 40 -13.35 9.37 16.74
N GLY A 41 -12.28 10.10 16.44
CA GLY A 41 -11.29 10.52 17.42
C GLY A 41 -10.60 9.35 18.14
N TRP A 42 -10.50 8.19 17.49
CA TRP A 42 -9.90 7.00 18.08
C TRP A 42 -8.38 6.98 17.98
N LEU A 43 -7.84 7.70 17.00
CA LEU A 43 -6.41 7.85 16.75
C LEU A 43 -6.06 9.34 16.60
N GLU A 44 -4.87 9.69 17.04
CA GLU A 44 -4.31 10.99 16.75
C GLU A 44 -3.77 11.06 15.31
N GLU A 45 -3.73 12.25 14.74
CA GLU A 45 -3.20 12.44 13.38
C GLU A 45 -1.76 11.94 13.25
N LYS A 46 -0.92 12.21 14.26
CA LYS A 46 0.46 11.75 14.32
C LYS A 46 0.57 10.23 14.32
N GLU A 47 -0.28 9.56 15.10
CA GLU A 47 -0.33 8.08 15.12
C GLU A 47 -0.71 7.51 13.76
N MET A 48 -1.66 8.13 13.07
CA MET A 48 -2.05 7.69 11.73
C MET A 48 -0.94 7.93 10.69
N LEU A 49 -0.14 8.99 10.82
CA LEU A 49 1.04 9.21 9.99
C LEU A 49 2.10 8.14 10.21
N ASP A 50 2.37 7.76 11.44
CA ASP A 50 3.31 6.69 11.79
C ASP A 50 2.83 5.33 11.24
N ILE A 51 1.54 5.02 11.41
CA ILE A 51 0.89 3.83 10.83
C ILE A 51 1.04 3.82 9.31
N THR A 52 0.82 4.96 8.66
CA THR A 52 0.95 5.10 7.21
C THR A 52 2.38 4.80 6.75
N ALA A 53 3.38 5.39 7.41
CA ALA A 53 4.78 5.17 7.08
C ALA A 53 5.19 3.69 7.26
N LEU A 54 4.75 3.05 8.35
CA LEU A 54 5.01 1.62 8.61
C LEU A 54 4.29 0.71 7.61
N ALA A 55 3.03 1.00 7.29
CA ALA A 55 2.26 0.21 6.33
C ALA A 55 2.87 0.25 4.92
N GLN A 56 3.44 1.39 4.52
CA GLN A 56 4.11 1.57 3.23
C GLN A 56 5.50 0.94 3.18
N SER A 57 6.21 0.90 4.30
CA SER A 57 7.53 0.27 4.38
C SER A 57 7.48 -1.25 4.54
N SER A 58 6.31 -1.80 4.88
CA SER A 58 6.11 -3.24 5.05
C SER A 58 5.74 -3.90 3.71
N PRO A 59 6.31 -5.09 3.39
CA PRO A 59 5.93 -5.81 2.19
C PRO A 59 4.46 -6.26 2.24
N GLY A 60 3.75 -6.20 1.10
CA GLY A 60 2.37 -6.63 0.99
C GLY A 60 1.38 -5.51 0.65
N ALA A 61 0.09 -5.80 0.76
CA ALA A 61 -0.97 -4.84 0.48
C ALA A 61 -1.03 -3.76 1.57
N ILE A 62 -0.79 -2.50 1.19
CA ILE A 62 -0.79 -1.34 2.10
C ILE A 62 -2.08 -1.29 2.93
N ALA A 63 -3.23 -1.59 2.31
CA ALA A 63 -4.53 -1.63 2.98
C ALA A 63 -4.56 -2.62 4.14
N VAL A 64 -4.02 -3.82 3.94
CA VAL A 64 -3.97 -4.87 4.96
C VAL A 64 -2.95 -4.52 6.03
N ASN A 65 -1.77 -4.03 5.64
CA ASN A 65 -0.75 -3.58 6.59
C ASN A 65 -1.28 -2.46 7.50
N ALA A 66 -1.98 -1.47 6.92
CA ALA A 66 -2.61 -0.40 7.70
C ALA A 66 -3.71 -0.94 8.62
N ALA A 67 -4.54 -1.86 8.15
CA ALA A 67 -5.58 -2.50 8.97
C ALA A 67 -5.00 -3.27 10.16
N ILE A 68 -3.88 -3.98 9.96
CA ILE A 68 -3.14 -4.65 11.03
C ILE A 68 -2.73 -3.64 12.10
N LEU A 69 -2.09 -2.55 11.71
CA LEU A 69 -1.55 -1.56 12.63
C LEU A 69 -2.64 -0.77 13.36
N VAL A 70 -3.67 -0.32 12.64
CA VAL A 70 -4.84 0.35 13.23
C VAL A 70 -5.55 -0.59 14.21
N GLY A 71 -5.82 -1.82 13.80
CA GLY A 71 -6.48 -2.80 14.65
C GLY A 71 -5.69 -3.13 15.91
N TRP A 72 -4.37 -3.32 15.77
CA TRP A 72 -3.47 -3.55 16.90
C TRP A 72 -3.46 -2.37 17.87
N LYS A 73 -3.39 -1.15 17.36
CA LYS A 73 -3.38 0.07 18.19
C LYS A 73 -4.67 0.23 18.98
N LEU A 74 -5.82 -0.06 18.37
CA LEU A 74 -7.14 0.14 18.97
C LEU A 74 -7.55 -0.95 19.96
N ALA A 75 -7.23 -2.22 19.67
CA ALA A 75 -7.71 -3.34 20.48
C ALA A 75 -6.75 -4.54 20.54
N GLY A 76 -5.46 -4.33 20.28
CA GLY A 76 -4.43 -5.38 20.32
C GLY A 76 -4.67 -6.48 19.29
N ALA A 77 -4.31 -7.72 19.61
CA ALA A 77 -4.41 -8.87 18.70
C ALA A 77 -5.86 -9.12 18.20
N ALA A 78 -6.86 -8.93 19.06
CA ALA A 78 -8.27 -9.06 18.67
C ALA A 78 -8.69 -7.98 17.67
N GLY A 79 -8.25 -6.72 17.87
CA GLY A 79 -8.48 -5.62 16.96
C GLY A 79 -7.81 -5.85 15.60
N MET A 80 -6.58 -6.33 15.60
CA MET A 80 -5.86 -6.71 14.39
C MET A 80 -6.61 -7.75 13.57
N ALA A 81 -7.02 -8.87 14.19
CA ALA A 81 -7.76 -9.93 13.50
C ALA A 81 -9.08 -9.42 12.91
N VAL A 82 -9.83 -8.63 13.68
CA VAL A 82 -11.11 -8.06 13.26
C VAL A 82 -10.94 -7.04 12.13
N ALA A 83 -9.95 -6.15 12.22
CA ALA A 83 -9.67 -5.14 11.19
C ALA A 83 -9.23 -5.77 9.87
N VAL A 84 -8.34 -6.75 9.91
CA VAL A 84 -7.88 -7.49 8.73
C VAL A 84 -9.05 -8.24 8.08
N THR A 85 -9.85 -8.95 8.86
CA THR A 85 -11.02 -9.67 8.35
C THR A 85 -12.01 -8.73 7.67
N GLY A 86 -12.32 -7.59 8.31
CA GLY A 86 -13.19 -6.57 7.72
C GLY A 86 -12.64 -5.99 6.41
N THR A 87 -11.32 -5.84 6.31
CA THR A 87 -10.66 -5.32 5.10
C THR A 87 -10.63 -6.33 3.95
N ILE A 88 -10.51 -7.63 4.24
CA ILE A 88 -10.34 -8.68 3.23
C ILE A 88 -11.67 -9.20 2.69
N ILE A 89 -12.72 -9.22 3.49
CA ILE A 89 -14.04 -9.76 3.09
C ILE A 89 -14.61 -9.10 1.83
N PRO A 90 -14.68 -7.77 1.68
CA PRO A 90 -15.29 -7.15 0.51
C PRO A 90 -14.60 -7.53 -0.81
N PRO A 91 -13.27 -7.40 -0.97
CA PRO A 91 -12.61 -7.79 -2.21
C PRO A 91 -12.75 -9.28 -2.52
N ILE A 92 -12.69 -10.16 -1.50
CA ILE A 92 -12.92 -11.61 -1.72
C ILE A 92 -14.35 -11.86 -2.18
N ALA A 93 -15.35 -11.28 -1.52
CA ALA A 93 -16.75 -11.46 -1.89
C ALA A 93 -17.03 -10.97 -3.32
N ILE A 94 -16.51 -9.79 -3.69
CA ILE A 94 -16.68 -9.22 -5.02
C ILE A 94 -16.00 -10.11 -6.08
N LEU A 95 -14.74 -10.51 -5.84
CA LEU A 95 -14.01 -11.36 -6.77
C LEU A 95 -14.63 -12.75 -6.91
N SER A 96 -15.13 -13.32 -5.80
CA SER A 96 -15.85 -14.61 -5.84
C SER A 96 -17.15 -14.52 -6.63
N ALA A 97 -17.93 -13.45 -6.44
CA ALA A 97 -19.14 -13.21 -7.21
C ALA A 97 -18.86 -13.04 -8.71
N ILE A 98 -17.83 -12.26 -9.05
CA ILE A 98 -17.41 -12.07 -10.45
C ILE A 98 -16.91 -13.39 -11.03
N SER A 99 -16.15 -14.18 -10.27
CA SER A 99 -15.64 -15.48 -10.74
C SER A 99 -16.76 -16.45 -11.09
N TYR A 100 -17.84 -16.45 -10.31
CA TYR A 100 -19.00 -17.32 -10.56
C TYR A 100 -19.73 -17.01 -11.87
N ILE A 101 -19.78 -15.74 -12.27
CA ILE A 101 -20.43 -15.29 -13.51
C ILE A 101 -19.43 -15.06 -14.65
N TYR A 102 -18.14 -15.36 -14.43
CA TYR A 102 -17.04 -14.99 -15.32
C TYR A 102 -17.17 -15.61 -16.72
N GLU A 103 -17.59 -16.88 -16.82
CA GLU A 103 -17.76 -17.56 -18.11
C GLU A 103 -18.83 -16.89 -18.98
N ALA A 104 -19.95 -16.50 -18.38
CA ALA A 104 -21.01 -15.76 -19.07
C ALA A 104 -20.59 -14.32 -19.42
N PHE A 105 -19.72 -13.74 -18.59
CA PHE A 105 -19.22 -12.38 -18.75
C PHE A 105 -18.08 -12.30 -19.79
N ALA A 106 -17.12 -13.24 -19.74
CA ALA A 106 -15.93 -13.22 -20.59
C ALA A 106 -16.24 -13.48 -22.07
N SER A 107 -17.32 -14.19 -22.36
CA SER A 107 -17.78 -14.46 -23.75
C SER A 107 -18.49 -13.26 -24.40
N ASN A 108 -18.85 -12.25 -23.64
CA ASN A 108 -19.56 -11.07 -24.16
C ASN A 108 -18.56 -10.02 -24.66
N VAL A 109 -18.65 -9.66 -25.95
CA VAL A 109 -17.77 -8.71 -26.62
C VAL A 109 -17.79 -7.33 -25.97
N TYR A 110 -18.97 -6.86 -25.50
CA TYR A 110 -19.09 -5.56 -24.83
C TYR A 110 -18.38 -5.54 -23.48
N VAL A 111 -18.44 -6.63 -22.72
CA VAL A 111 -17.68 -6.79 -21.48
C VAL A 111 -16.19 -6.75 -21.76
N GLY A 112 -15.74 -7.38 -22.83
CA GLY A 112 -14.34 -7.31 -23.28
C GLY A 112 -13.86 -5.88 -23.51
N TYR A 113 -14.70 -5.01 -24.11
CA TYR A 113 -14.36 -3.59 -24.29
C TYR A 113 -14.30 -2.83 -22.97
N VAL A 114 -15.22 -3.09 -22.05
CA VAL A 114 -15.20 -2.48 -20.70
C VAL A 114 -13.95 -2.90 -19.93
N LEU A 115 -13.62 -4.20 -19.93
CA LEU A 115 -12.42 -4.71 -19.27
C LEU A 115 -11.13 -4.11 -19.85
N LYS A 116 -11.05 -3.94 -21.18
CA LYS A 116 -9.92 -3.24 -21.81
C LYS A 116 -9.84 -1.78 -21.38
N GLY A 117 -10.97 -1.08 -21.28
CA GLY A 117 -11.02 0.28 -20.76
C GLY A 117 -10.55 0.37 -19.31
N MET A 118 -10.96 -0.57 -18.47
CA MET A 118 -10.50 -0.64 -17.07
C MET A 118 -8.99 -0.92 -16.98
N GLN A 119 -8.45 -1.82 -17.82
CA GLN A 119 -7.01 -2.07 -17.89
C GLN A 119 -6.24 -0.80 -18.27
N THR A 120 -6.75 -0.02 -19.21
CA THR A 120 -6.14 1.26 -19.58
C THR A 120 -6.15 2.25 -18.42
N GLY A 121 -7.23 2.28 -17.63
CA GLY A 121 -7.31 3.08 -16.41
C GLY A 121 -6.26 2.67 -15.37
N VAL A 122 -6.05 1.35 -15.17
CA VAL A 122 -4.98 0.84 -14.28
C VAL A 122 -3.61 1.28 -14.77
N VAL A 123 -3.34 1.25 -16.07
CA VAL A 123 -2.07 1.72 -16.64
C VAL A 123 -1.85 3.20 -16.33
N ALA A 124 -2.89 4.04 -16.44
CA ALA A 124 -2.79 5.46 -16.10
C ALA A 124 -2.43 5.67 -14.62
N VAL A 125 -3.04 4.90 -13.72
CA VAL A 125 -2.70 4.94 -12.27
C VAL A 125 -1.26 4.49 -12.04
N LEU A 126 -0.78 3.45 -12.74
CA LEU A 126 0.61 3.00 -12.63
C LEU A 126 1.58 4.08 -13.09
N PHE A 127 1.28 4.80 -14.17
CA PHE A 127 2.08 5.95 -14.61
C PHE A 127 2.11 7.07 -13.57
N ASP A 128 0.98 7.39 -12.94
CA ASP A 128 0.92 8.40 -11.88
C ASP A 128 1.77 8.00 -10.67
N VAL A 129 1.72 6.74 -10.25
CA VAL A 129 2.56 6.21 -9.17
C VAL A 129 4.04 6.30 -9.53
N VAL A 130 4.44 5.87 -10.74
CA VAL A 130 5.82 5.93 -11.21
C VAL A 130 6.30 7.38 -11.26
N TYR A 131 5.47 8.29 -11.78
CA TYR A 131 5.78 9.72 -11.84
C TYR A 131 5.98 10.31 -10.43
N THR A 132 5.05 10.04 -9.52
CA THR A 132 5.09 10.55 -8.15
C THR A 132 6.31 10.02 -7.38
N MET A 133 6.60 8.72 -7.48
CA MET A 133 7.78 8.11 -6.85
C MET A 133 9.08 8.63 -7.49
N GLY A 134 9.13 8.73 -8.82
CA GLY A 134 10.26 9.28 -9.55
C GLY A 134 10.52 10.74 -9.19
N ALA A 135 9.47 11.57 -9.10
CA ALA A 135 9.59 12.96 -8.68
C ALA A 135 10.13 13.09 -7.24
N GLY A 136 9.76 12.16 -6.35
CA GLY A 136 10.33 12.07 -4.99
C GLY A 136 11.85 11.84 -5.01
N VAL A 137 12.31 10.92 -5.84
CA VAL A 137 13.76 10.65 -6.01
C VAL A 137 14.48 11.86 -6.58
N VAL A 138 13.87 12.55 -7.56
CA VAL A 138 14.44 13.77 -8.18
C VAL A 138 14.54 14.90 -7.16
N LYS A 139 13.53 15.11 -6.32
CA LYS A 139 13.57 16.14 -5.27
C LYS A 139 14.65 15.90 -4.21
N ALA A 140 15.05 14.65 -3.98
CA ALA A 140 16.12 14.30 -3.03
C ALA A 140 17.52 14.76 -3.48
N LYS A 141 17.70 15.21 -4.74
CA LYS A 141 18.95 15.78 -5.32
C LYS A 141 20.22 14.96 -5.04
N SER A 142 20.10 13.64 -4.96
CA SER A 142 21.21 12.73 -4.71
C SER A 142 21.62 12.00 -5.98
N TRP A 143 22.86 12.21 -6.44
CA TRP A 143 23.41 11.49 -7.60
C TRP A 143 23.37 9.97 -7.43
N LEU A 144 23.54 9.50 -6.20
CA LEU A 144 23.48 8.08 -5.86
C LEU A 144 22.08 7.50 -6.11
N ASN A 145 21.04 8.26 -5.76
CA ASN A 145 19.66 7.84 -5.98
C ASN A 145 19.32 7.78 -7.48
N TYR A 146 19.84 8.74 -8.27
CA TYR A 146 19.66 8.70 -9.73
C TYR A 146 20.37 7.50 -10.35
N GLY A 147 21.60 7.22 -9.92
CA GLY A 147 22.36 6.06 -10.37
C GLY A 147 21.66 4.74 -10.03
N LEU A 148 21.16 4.60 -8.80
CA LEU A 148 20.41 3.42 -8.38
C LEU A 148 19.12 3.26 -9.17
N MET A 149 18.37 4.32 -9.39
CA MET A 149 17.14 4.29 -10.17
C MET A 149 17.39 3.85 -11.61
N ALA A 150 18.40 4.44 -12.27
CA ALA A 150 18.78 4.08 -13.63
C ALA A 150 19.30 2.64 -13.72
N ALA A 151 20.16 2.23 -12.78
CA ALA A 151 20.68 0.86 -12.74
C ALA A 151 19.59 -0.18 -12.50
N ALA A 152 18.67 0.09 -11.59
CA ALA A 152 17.53 -0.80 -11.33
C ALA A 152 16.61 -0.94 -12.55
N PHE A 153 16.35 0.17 -13.25
CA PHE A 153 15.56 0.16 -14.47
C PHE A 153 16.24 -0.66 -15.58
N LEU A 154 17.53 -0.43 -15.83
CA LEU A 154 18.29 -1.19 -16.82
C LEU A 154 18.40 -2.67 -16.46
N ALA A 155 18.65 -3.00 -15.20
CA ALA A 155 18.72 -4.37 -14.72
C ALA A 155 17.40 -5.13 -14.95
N THR A 156 16.27 -4.46 -14.76
CA THR A 156 14.95 -5.07 -14.97
C THR A 156 14.58 -5.12 -16.45
N ALA A 157 14.78 -4.01 -17.20
CA ALA A 157 14.31 -3.88 -18.58
C ALA A 157 15.20 -4.63 -19.57
N VAL A 158 16.52 -4.59 -19.40
CA VAL A 158 17.49 -5.19 -20.34
C VAL A 158 17.88 -6.59 -19.92
N TRP A 159 18.33 -6.77 -18.68
CA TRP A 159 18.83 -8.06 -18.20
C TRP A 159 17.77 -8.97 -17.58
N LYS A 160 16.50 -8.49 -17.45
CA LYS A 160 15.40 -9.26 -16.87
C LYS A 160 15.73 -9.92 -15.52
N ILE A 161 16.60 -9.26 -14.73
CA ILE A 161 17.00 -9.73 -13.40
C ILE A 161 15.77 -9.69 -12.48
N ASN A 162 15.60 -10.73 -11.66
CA ASN A 162 14.51 -10.80 -10.71
C ASN A 162 14.59 -9.60 -9.74
N VAL A 163 13.46 -8.91 -9.60
CA VAL A 163 13.32 -7.69 -8.79
C VAL A 163 13.81 -7.89 -7.34
N VAL A 164 13.69 -9.10 -6.79
CA VAL A 164 14.16 -9.42 -5.43
C VAL A 164 15.67 -9.16 -5.28
N TYR A 165 16.49 -9.55 -6.26
CA TYR A 165 17.94 -9.29 -6.21
C TYR A 165 18.26 -7.80 -6.32
N ILE A 166 17.48 -7.07 -7.12
CA ILE A 166 17.64 -5.62 -7.27
C ILE A 166 17.33 -4.91 -5.95
N ILE A 167 16.25 -5.32 -5.26
CA ILE A 167 15.89 -4.77 -3.94
C ILE A 167 16.99 -5.06 -2.92
N LEU A 168 17.48 -6.30 -2.85
CA LEU A 168 18.56 -6.67 -1.92
C LEU A 168 19.84 -5.87 -2.18
N ALA A 169 20.20 -5.71 -3.45
CA ALA A 169 21.36 -4.90 -3.85
C ALA A 169 21.17 -3.42 -3.47
N ALA A 170 19.98 -2.85 -3.72
CA ALA A 170 19.68 -1.47 -3.36
C ALA A 170 19.73 -1.25 -1.83
N VAL A 171 19.22 -2.18 -1.04
CA VAL A 171 19.31 -2.16 0.43
C VAL A 171 20.75 -2.22 0.88
N ALA A 172 21.57 -3.13 0.32
CA ALA A 172 23.00 -3.24 0.66
C ALA A 172 23.76 -1.93 0.36
N VAL A 173 23.54 -1.34 -0.82
CA VAL A 173 24.13 -0.04 -1.19
C VAL A 173 23.67 1.07 -0.25
N GLY A 174 22.39 1.09 0.13
CA GLY A 174 21.82 2.06 1.07
C GLY A 174 22.48 1.98 2.46
N ILE A 175 22.70 0.78 2.97
CA ILE A 175 23.37 0.55 4.27
C ILE A 175 24.83 1.00 4.20
N LEU A 176 25.55 0.60 3.14
CA LEU A 176 26.96 0.95 2.95
C LEU A 176 27.15 2.45 2.79
N SER A 177 26.29 3.13 2.03
CA SER A 177 26.38 4.59 1.83
C SER A 177 26.14 5.38 3.12
N ARG A 178 25.18 4.94 3.96
CA ARG A 178 24.94 5.55 5.28
C ARG A 178 26.09 5.27 6.26
N GLY A 179 26.63 4.06 6.26
CA GLY A 179 27.79 3.70 7.07
C GLY A 179 29.00 4.55 6.73
N TYR A 180 29.27 4.75 5.43
CA TYR A 180 30.36 5.58 4.95
C TYR A 180 30.18 7.08 5.27
N ALA A 181 28.96 7.60 5.16
CA ALA A 181 28.65 8.98 5.53
C ALA A 181 28.88 9.21 7.03
N LYS A 182 28.42 8.32 7.89
CA LYS A 182 28.59 8.41 9.34
C LYS A 182 30.08 8.29 9.76
N TRP A 183 30.86 7.47 9.07
CA TRP A 183 32.30 7.35 9.31
C TRP A 183 33.07 8.61 8.91
N ARG A 184 32.60 9.32 7.88
CA ARG A 184 33.20 10.59 7.41
C ARG A 184 32.86 11.77 8.33
N GLU A 185 31.66 11.79 8.92
CA GLU A 185 31.25 12.83 9.90
C GLU A 185 31.88 12.64 11.27
N GLY A 186 32.36 11.44 11.61
CA GLY A 186 33.01 11.11 12.89
C GLY A 186 34.53 11.26 12.89
N LYS A 187 35.16 11.83 11.86
CA LYS A 187 36.58 12.22 11.88
C LYS A 187 36.69 13.65 12.35
N PRO A 188 37.44 13.93 13.47
CA PRO A 188 37.71 15.26 13.99
C PRO A 188 38.49 16.12 12.99
#